data_74dc7552e8b5d2b373e72856d4d18afc
#
_entry.id   74dc7552e8b5d2b373e72856d4d18afc
#
_cell.length_a   1.000
_cell.length_b   1.000
_cell.length_c   1.000
_cell.angle_alpha   90.00
_cell.angle_beta   90.00
_cell.angle_gamma   90.00
#
_symmetry.space_group_name_H-M   'P 1'
#
loop_
_entity.id
_entity.type
_entity.pdbx_description
1 polymer ?
#
loop_
_entity_poly.entity_id
_entity_poly.type
_entity_poly.pdbx_seq_one_letter_code
_entity_poly.pdbx_strand_id
1 'polypeptide(L)'
;MLSSAITSVSGSSKVFTLGLVVYSNQSKIKVLKVSKKIIRKYGAVSEQVCLTMAKNVAKIGKTNMSVSVTGIAGPSGGTRKKPVGLIYVGLKKGNKINIKKYLLKNKGRFYIQKVTVNKCLGLILRVLK
;
A
#
# COMPACT_ATOMS: atom_id res chain seq x y z
N MET A 1 1.39 10.86 -0.79
CA MET A 1 2.32 10.96 0.37
C MET A 1 3.55 10.06 0.22
N LEU A 2 3.43 8.72 0.06
CA LEU A 2 4.63 7.86 -0.08
C LEU A 2 5.47 8.24 -1.30
N SER A 3 4.86 8.40 -2.48
CA SER A 3 5.56 8.85 -3.68
C SER A 3 6.23 10.21 -3.46
N SER A 4 5.54 11.16 -2.84
CA SER A 4 6.10 12.48 -2.49
C SER A 4 7.30 12.35 -1.56
N ALA A 5 7.22 11.50 -0.51
CA ALA A 5 8.35 11.27 0.39
C ALA A 5 9.57 10.67 -0.31
N ILE A 6 9.37 9.78 -1.29
CA ILE A 6 10.47 9.22 -2.08
C ILE A 6 11.04 10.25 -3.04
N THR A 7 10.19 10.95 -3.77
CA THR A 7 10.62 11.92 -4.81
C THR A 7 11.17 13.23 -4.25
N SER A 8 10.99 13.50 -2.95
CA SER A 8 11.63 14.64 -2.28
C SER A 8 13.16 14.50 -2.16
N VAL A 9 13.69 13.30 -2.36
CA VAL A 9 15.14 13.04 -2.32
C VAL A 9 15.75 13.20 -3.71
N SER A 10 16.79 14.04 -3.81
CA SER A 10 17.52 14.22 -5.07
C SER A 10 18.07 12.87 -5.58
N GLY A 11 17.95 12.63 -6.88
CA GLY A 11 18.38 11.38 -7.51
C GLY A 11 17.35 10.24 -7.44
N SER A 12 16.20 10.43 -6.82
CA SER A 12 15.12 9.42 -6.72
C SER A 12 14.63 8.93 -8.10
N SER A 13 14.73 9.75 -9.16
CA SER A 13 14.37 9.37 -10.53
C SER A 13 15.14 8.18 -11.06
N LYS A 14 16.33 7.89 -10.51
CA LYS A 14 17.12 6.72 -10.89
C LYS A 14 16.54 5.40 -10.37
N VAL A 15 15.69 5.44 -9.35
CA VAL A 15 15.16 4.25 -8.66
C VAL A 15 13.63 4.22 -8.56
N PHE A 16 12.97 5.36 -8.60
CA PHE A 16 11.52 5.44 -8.49
C PHE A 16 10.87 5.60 -9.86
N THR A 17 10.23 4.53 -10.33
CA THR A 17 9.69 4.44 -11.69
C THR A 17 8.23 4.87 -11.76
N LEU A 18 7.40 4.46 -10.77
CA LEU A 18 5.95 4.59 -10.86
C LEU A 18 5.31 4.72 -9.49
N GLY A 19 4.39 5.66 -9.36
CA GLY A 19 3.47 5.76 -8.22
C GLY A 19 2.03 5.84 -8.71
N LEU A 20 1.14 5.00 -8.16
CA LEU A 20 -0.27 4.96 -8.50
C LEU A 20 -1.13 5.24 -7.28
N VAL A 21 -2.14 6.08 -7.46
CA VAL A 21 -3.19 6.32 -6.46
C VAL A 21 -4.49 5.68 -6.96
N VAL A 22 -4.74 4.45 -6.54
CA VAL A 22 -5.94 3.67 -6.90
C VAL A 22 -6.95 3.75 -5.74
N TYR A 23 -7.56 4.90 -5.59
CA TYR A 23 -8.36 5.23 -4.40
C TYR A 23 -9.68 4.46 -4.32
N SER A 24 -10.40 4.30 -5.43
CA SER A 24 -11.66 3.56 -5.50
C SER A 24 -11.44 2.06 -5.76
N ASN A 25 -12.45 1.24 -5.44
CA ASN A 25 -12.44 -0.17 -5.82
C ASN A 25 -12.36 -0.33 -7.34
N GLN A 26 -13.07 0.54 -8.08
CA GLN A 26 -13.05 0.52 -9.54
C GLN A 26 -11.66 0.80 -10.10
N SER A 27 -10.91 1.76 -9.55
CA SER A 27 -9.53 2.03 -9.98
C SER A 27 -8.59 0.88 -9.64
N LYS A 28 -8.75 0.22 -8.48
CA LYS A 28 -8.01 -1.01 -8.15
C LYS A 28 -8.22 -2.11 -9.19
N ILE A 29 -9.48 -2.28 -9.65
CA ILE A 29 -9.83 -3.28 -10.65
C ILE A 29 -9.28 -2.88 -12.04
N LYS A 30 -9.55 -1.66 -12.48
CA LYS A 30 -9.21 -1.23 -13.85
C LYS A 30 -7.70 -1.06 -14.04
N VAL A 31 -7.03 -0.41 -13.11
CA VAL A 31 -5.60 -0.05 -13.21
C VAL A 31 -4.71 -1.19 -12.72
N LEU A 32 -4.92 -1.65 -11.49
CA LEU A 32 -4.08 -2.68 -10.89
C LEU A 32 -4.59 -4.11 -11.10
N LYS A 33 -5.68 -4.28 -11.88
CA LYS A 33 -6.23 -5.61 -12.21
C LYS A 33 -6.53 -6.47 -10.98
N VAL A 34 -6.91 -5.84 -9.86
CA VAL A 34 -7.39 -6.57 -8.69
C VAL A 34 -8.74 -7.20 -9.03
N SER A 35 -8.87 -8.50 -8.80
CA SER A 35 -10.11 -9.21 -9.13
C SER A 35 -11.30 -8.69 -8.32
N LYS A 36 -12.43 -8.45 -8.99
CA LYS A 36 -13.71 -8.13 -8.33
C LYS A 36 -14.09 -9.18 -7.27
N LYS A 37 -13.82 -10.46 -7.54
CA LYS A 37 -14.09 -11.58 -6.61
C LYS A 37 -13.30 -11.44 -5.32
N ILE A 38 -12.02 -11.06 -5.38
CA ILE A 38 -11.16 -10.84 -4.22
C ILE A 38 -11.69 -9.67 -3.39
N ILE A 39 -12.00 -8.53 -4.02
CA ILE A 39 -12.56 -7.36 -3.32
C ILE A 39 -13.90 -7.69 -2.68
N ARG A 40 -14.78 -8.41 -3.37
CA ARG A 40 -16.09 -8.81 -2.83
C ARG A 40 -15.94 -9.74 -1.63
N LYS A 41 -15.02 -10.73 -1.69
CA LYS A 41 -14.82 -11.73 -0.64
C LYS A 41 -14.12 -11.20 0.59
N TYR A 42 -13.06 -10.40 0.41
CA TYR A 42 -12.15 -9.98 1.49
C TYR A 42 -12.24 -8.48 1.82
N GLY A 43 -12.92 -7.70 0.98
CA GLY A 43 -12.92 -6.24 1.06
C GLY A 43 -11.66 -5.61 0.49
N ALA A 44 -11.75 -4.31 0.18
CA ALA A 44 -10.61 -3.55 -0.35
C ALA A 44 -9.44 -3.46 0.64
N VAL A 45 -9.74 -3.41 1.93
CA VAL A 45 -8.75 -3.39 3.02
C VAL A 45 -8.55 -4.82 3.50
N SER A 46 -7.60 -5.52 2.88
CA SER A 46 -7.30 -6.93 3.17
C SER A 46 -5.89 -7.28 2.69
N GLU A 47 -5.36 -8.35 3.27
CA GLU A 47 -4.08 -8.91 2.88
C GLU A 47 -4.06 -9.31 1.41
N GLN A 48 -5.13 -9.97 0.93
CA GLN A 48 -5.25 -10.48 -0.44
C GLN A 48 -5.24 -9.35 -1.47
N VAL A 49 -5.96 -8.26 -1.19
CA VAL A 49 -5.95 -7.07 -2.06
C VAL A 49 -4.58 -6.40 -2.03
N CYS A 50 -3.98 -6.25 -0.85
CA CYS A 50 -2.65 -5.64 -0.70
C CYS A 50 -1.57 -6.43 -1.46
N LEU A 51 -1.59 -7.77 -1.35
CA LEU A 51 -0.68 -8.67 -2.07
C LEU A 51 -0.83 -8.51 -3.58
N THR A 52 -2.07 -8.55 -4.08
CA THR A 52 -2.35 -8.39 -5.51
C THR A 52 -1.89 -7.03 -6.03
N MET A 53 -2.12 -5.97 -5.25
CA MET A 53 -1.65 -4.62 -5.59
C MET A 53 -0.13 -4.56 -5.70
N ALA A 54 0.61 -5.11 -4.73
CA ALA A 54 2.08 -5.14 -4.75
C ALA A 54 2.61 -5.89 -5.98
N LYS A 55 2.05 -7.08 -6.25
CA LYS A 55 2.43 -7.89 -7.40
C LYS A 55 2.20 -7.15 -8.73
N ASN A 56 1.02 -6.54 -8.88
CA ASN A 56 0.60 -5.99 -10.15
C ASN A 56 1.24 -4.62 -10.44
N VAL A 57 1.47 -3.78 -9.42
CA VAL A 57 2.20 -2.51 -9.64
C VAL A 57 3.64 -2.76 -10.04
N ALA A 58 4.31 -3.78 -9.50
CA ALA A 58 5.65 -4.16 -9.92
C ALA A 58 5.68 -4.62 -11.39
N LYS A 59 4.66 -5.37 -11.81
CA LYS A 59 4.51 -5.82 -13.20
C LYS A 59 4.31 -4.63 -14.16
N ILE A 60 3.41 -3.70 -13.80
CA ILE A 60 3.13 -2.50 -14.61
C ILE A 60 4.38 -1.61 -14.71
N GLY A 61 5.04 -1.36 -13.59
CA GLY A 61 6.25 -0.54 -13.53
C GLY A 61 7.51 -1.25 -14.05
N LYS A 62 7.44 -2.55 -14.40
CA LYS A 62 8.59 -3.39 -14.77
C LYS A 62 9.73 -3.29 -13.76
N THR A 63 9.36 -3.31 -12.46
CA THR A 63 10.30 -3.13 -11.35
C THR A 63 10.49 -4.41 -10.56
N ASN A 64 11.67 -4.57 -9.98
CA ASN A 64 11.99 -5.71 -9.11
C ASN A 64 11.43 -5.53 -7.69
N MET A 65 11.19 -4.28 -7.27
CA MET A 65 10.64 -3.95 -5.96
C MET A 65 9.38 -3.08 -6.09
N SER A 66 8.40 -3.32 -5.24
CA SER A 66 7.20 -2.48 -5.14
C SER A 66 6.65 -2.45 -3.72
N VAL A 67 5.92 -1.38 -3.43
CA VAL A 67 5.17 -1.23 -2.18
C VAL A 67 3.70 -0.98 -2.51
N SER A 68 2.81 -1.63 -1.80
CA SER A 68 1.38 -1.37 -1.84
C SER A 68 0.84 -1.05 -0.46
N VAL A 69 -0.20 -0.23 -0.42
CA VAL A 69 -0.89 0.14 0.83
C VAL A 69 -2.39 0.10 0.60
N THR A 70 -3.09 -0.51 1.52
CA THR A 70 -4.54 -0.38 1.65
C THR A 70 -4.91 -0.27 3.12
N GLY A 71 -5.87 0.58 3.46
CA GLY A 71 -6.19 0.81 4.87
C GLY A 71 -7.36 1.77 5.08
N ILE A 72 -7.69 1.96 6.34
CA ILE A 72 -8.78 2.83 6.80
C ILE A 72 -8.17 3.96 7.64
N ALA A 73 -8.00 5.12 7.01
CA ALA A 73 -7.41 6.28 7.67
C ALA A 73 -8.43 7.09 8.49
N GLY A 74 -9.73 6.82 8.32
CA GLY A 74 -10.79 7.53 9.02
C GLY A 74 -11.06 8.96 8.47
N PRO A 75 -11.93 9.74 9.15
CA PRO A 75 -12.62 9.38 10.39
C PRO A 75 -13.71 8.33 10.22
N SER A 76 -14.28 8.19 9.01
CA SER A 76 -15.32 7.20 8.68
C SER A 76 -14.72 5.95 8.03
N GLY A 77 -15.59 4.97 7.69
CA GLY A 77 -15.22 3.76 6.94
C GLY A 77 -14.73 2.61 7.81
N GLY A 78 -14.53 2.81 9.10
CA GLY A 78 -14.20 1.74 10.04
C GLY A 78 -15.42 0.91 10.43
N THR A 79 -15.19 -0.37 10.70
CA THR A 79 -16.14 -1.30 11.29
C THR A 79 -15.53 -1.99 12.51
N ARG A 80 -16.32 -2.72 13.30
CA ARG A 80 -15.79 -3.50 14.43
C ARG A 80 -14.70 -4.49 13.99
N LYS A 81 -14.87 -5.16 12.84
CA LYS A 81 -13.89 -6.12 12.30
C LYS A 81 -12.70 -5.44 11.61
N LYS A 82 -12.93 -4.25 11.03
CA LYS A 82 -11.92 -3.47 10.31
C LYS A 82 -11.96 -2.02 10.81
N PRO A 83 -11.37 -1.74 11.98
CA PRO A 83 -11.45 -0.40 12.58
C PRO A 83 -10.59 0.61 11.84
N VAL A 84 -10.86 1.89 12.10
CA VAL A 84 -9.97 3.00 11.70
C VAL A 84 -8.57 2.75 12.27
N GLY A 85 -7.55 2.93 11.44
CA GLY A 85 -6.16 2.61 11.77
C GLY A 85 -5.71 1.24 11.27
N LEU A 86 -6.60 0.39 10.77
CA LEU A 86 -6.22 -0.86 10.14
C LEU A 86 -5.56 -0.59 8.79
N ILE A 87 -4.31 -1.02 8.66
CA ILE A 87 -3.48 -0.82 7.47
C ILE A 87 -2.81 -2.13 7.08
N TYR A 88 -2.78 -2.43 5.81
CA TYR A 88 -1.93 -3.45 5.21
C TYR A 88 -0.88 -2.79 4.33
N VAL A 89 0.36 -3.18 4.51
CA VAL A 89 1.50 -2.76 3.67
C VAL A 89 2.10 -3.99 3.04
N GLY A 90 2.12 -4.02 1.72
CA GLY A 90 2.76 -5.08 0.93
C GLY A 90 4.11 -4.60 0.42
N LEU A 91 5.13 -5.41 0.57
CA LEU A 91 6.46 -5.18 0.01
C LEU A 91 6.87 -6.40 -0.83
N LYS A 92 7.07 -6.17 -2.11
CA LYS A 92 7.62 -7.15 -3.05
C LYS A 92 9.09 -6.83 -3.31
N LYS A 93 9.95 -7.84 -3.26
CA LYS A 93 11.35 -7.80 -3.75
C LYS A 93 11.67 -9.13 -4.45
N GLY A 94 12.02 -9.06 -5.71
CA GLY A 94 12.15 -10.27 -6.54
C GLY A 94 10.85 -11.07 -6.56
N ASN A 95 10.92 -12.35 -6.25
CA ASN A 95 9.75 -13.24 -6.20
C ASN A 95 9.04 -13.26 -4.82
N LYS A 96 9.65 -12.64 -3.80
CA LYS A 96 9.09 -12.63 -2.45
C LYS A 96 8.16 -11.44 -2.27
N ILE A 97 6.99 -11.68 -1.65
CA ILE A 97 6.03 -10.65 -1.26
C ILE A 97 5.72 -10.86 0.22
N ASN A 98 5.97 -9.83 1.02
CA ASN A 98 5.65 -9.80 2.43
C ASN A 98 4.53 -8.79 2.68
N ILE A 99 3.50 -9.23 3.41
CA ILE A 99 2.41 -8.35 3.84
C ILE A 99 2.53 -8.13 5.34
N LYS A 100 2.52 -6.87 5.75
CA LYS A 100 2.47 -6.46 7.15
C LYS A 100 1.13 -5.81 7.45
N LYS A 101 0.47 -6.32 8.48
CA LYS A 101 -0.75 -5.76 9.04
C LYS A 101 -0.39 -4.88 10.23
N TYR A 102 -0.95 -3.68 10.28
CA TYR A 102 -0.82 -2.76 11.40
C TYR A 102 -2.21 -2.31 11.87
N LEU A 103 -2.34 -2.12 13.16
CA LEU A 103 -3.45 -1.41 13.76
C LEU A 103 -2.88 -0.16 14.45
N LEU A 104 -2.99 0.97 13.77
CA LEU A 104 -2.46 2.24 14.24
C LEU A 104 -3.45 2.93 15.18
N LYS A 105 -2.93 3.65 16.17
CA LYS A 105 -3.75 4.49 17.05
C LYS A 105 -4.53 5.51 16.23
N ASN A 106 -5.83 5.66 16.49
CA ASN A 106 -6.66 6.66 15.84
C ASN A 106 -6.41 8.05 16.44
N LYS A 107 -5.41 8.73 15.93
CA LYS A 107 -5.10 10.14 16.22
C LYS A 107 -5.45 11.04 15.02
N GLY A 108 -6.44 10.64 14.22
CA GLY A 108 -6.89 11.34 13.04
C GLY A 108 -6.24 10.85 11.73
N ARG A 109 -6.91 11.17 10.64
CA ARG A 109 -6.56 10.71 9.29
C ARG A 109 -5.12 11.04 8.89
N PHE A 110 -4.70 12.29 9.08
CA PHE A 110 -3.34 12.72 8.71
C PHE A 110 -2.26 11.96 9.49
N TYR A 111 -2.46 11.74 10.79
CA TYR A 111 -1.56 10.95 11.62
C TYR A 111 -1.42 9.52 11.10
N ILE A 112 -2.54 8.85 10.81
CA ILE A 112 -2.53 7.48 10.28
C ILE A 112 -1.80 7.43 8.94
N GLN A 113 -2.05 8.36 8.03
CA GLN A 113 -1.36 8.45 6.74
C GLN A 113 0.15 8.66 6.91
N LYS A 114 0.56 9.58 7.77
CA LYS A 114 1.98 9.87 8.03
C LYS A 114 2.72 8.67 8.63
N VAL A 115 2.13 8.03 9.65
CA VAL A 115 2.71 6.83 10.26
C VAL A 115 2.80 5.68 9.25
N THR A 116 1.79 5.53 8.38
CA THR A 116 1.80 4.52 7.31
C THR A 116 2.97 4.74 6.36
N VAL A 117 3.22 5.98 5.93
CA VAL A 117 4.39 6.32 5.08
C VAL A 117 5.69 5.91 5.76
N ASN A 118 5.85 6.24 7.06
CA ASN A 118 7.05 5.87 7.81
C ASN A 118 7.22 4.35 7.93
N LYS A 119 6.12 3.59 8.12
CA LYS A 119 6.17 2.12 8.10
C LYS A 119 6.61 1.58 6.74
N CYS A 120 6.13 2.14 5.64
CA CYS A 120 6.55 1.77 4.30
C CYS A 120 8.05 2.01 4.08
N LEU A 121 8.54 3.20 4.41
CA LEU A 121 9.96 3.55 4.28
C LEU A 121 10.84 2.65 5.15
N GLY A 122 10.42 2.36 6.39
CA GLY A 122 11.14 1.44 7.28
C GLY A 122 11.20 0.02 6.74
N LEU A 123 10.14 -0.47 6.08
CA LEU A 123 10.17 -1.79 5.42
C LEU A 123 11.10 -1.81 4.20
N ILE A 124 11.08 -0.75 3.39
CA ILE A 124 12.00 -0.61 2.24
C ILE A 124 13.45 -0.67 2.73
N LEU A 125 13.80 0.12 3.74
CA LEU A 125 15.16 0.16 4.28
C LEU A 125 15.64 -1.20 4.80
N ARG A 126 14.75 -1.97 5.45
CA ARG A 126 15.10 -3.31 5.96
C ARG A 126 15.45 -4.32 4.87
N VAL A 127 14.84 -4.22 3.71
CA VAL A 127 15.11 -5.16 2.61
C VAL A 127 16.23 -4.70 1.69
N LEU A 128 16.67 -3.45 1.80
CA LEU A 128 17.83 -2.91 1.07
C LEU A 128 19.15 -3.13 1.80
N LYS A 129 19.09 -3.34 3.12
CA LYS A 129 20.25 -3.75 3.94
C LYS A 129 20.54 -5.23 3.74
#